data_2dd0acc4ec3a0d53f1c86477a57e8a96
#
_entry.id   2dd0acc4ec3a0d53f1c86477a57e8a96
#
_cell.length_a   1.000
_cell.length_b   1.000
_cell.length_c   1.000
_cell.angle_alpha   90.00
_cell.angle_beta   90.00
_cell.angle_gamma   90.00
#
_symmetry.space_group_name_H-M   'P 1'
#
loop_
_entity.id
_entity.type
_entity.pdbx_description
1 polymer ?
#
loop_
_entity_poly.entity_id
_entity_poly.type
_entity_poly.pdbx_seq_one_letter_code
_entity_poly.pdbx_strand_id
1 'polypeptide(L)'
;PLRDVYFLSQNNDGGFNYGSWPFVMILFGVGAVILLFAVMNYINLTVAQTGFRAKEMAARRLLGASRGEIILKLILESTFLCVVAFVIALFLAAAVEPGASRLLGSKIGVWQDMTPAVVACYAAFIVVLGVVAGFIPAMMVSRYKPVDIVRGSFRHRTKMFYSKVLITIQNVITIVLIATSLTIGLQIRHLISAPMGYNTADILDISTEIFLGKKQIAQFREELLREPCVEAVALGCGTPHDRGNNNTMQYGPDRMIGFQIFIGDSTYFRILGLERLRDNHLARMNDDNMVFINQHALRELGIAEDAEEFKVGMDYSYPYQIAGIYRDFQIGSALDKPQSAMLWQTDDIADMYPWNILVKIRGDKTAAYNTVKSVFERISDGAVFTGAEYIEQEIEADYAEQRRILHIVGIFTLVAILISALGLVAMSTYYIQQKEQEVAVRKVFGSTRGEVLVRLVGNFMRLVGAAFVLAVPVAWYLLERWLQDYSVRISLSPLIFLIPGAFAAAVAFVAVFWQSSRAADSNPVD
;
A
#
# COMPACT_ATOMS: atom_id res chain seq x y z
N PRO A 1 -22.27 16.01 12.36
CA PRO A 1 -21.38 17.15 12.57
C PRO A 1 -20.41 17.28 11.40
N LEU A 2 -20.01 18.49 11.04
CA LEU A 2 -19.08 18.79 9.93
C LEU A 2 -17.74 18.02 10.05
N ARG A 3 -17.35 17.63 11.27
CA ARG A 3 -16.13 16.83 11.51
C ARG A 3 -16.23 15.39 10.99
N ASP A 4 -17.42 14.85 10.89
CA ASP A 4 -17.62 13.47 10.43
C ASP A 4 -17.68 13.39 8.90
N VAL A 5 -17.99 14.50 8.23
CA VAL A 5 -18.07 14.59 6.76
C VAL A 5 -16.73 14.28 6.11
N TYR A 6 -15.59 14.66 6.73
CA TYR A 6 -14.26 14.41 6.20
C TYR A 6 -13.95 12.92 5.98
N PHE A 7 -14.54 12.03 6.79
CA PHE A 7 -14.34 10.58 6.71
C PHE A 7 -15.56 9.78 6.20
N LEU A 8 -16.74 10.41 6.09
CA LEU A 8 -17.99 9.72 5.76
C LEU A 8 -18.37 9.76 4.28
N SER A 9 -17.77 10.65 3.51
CA SER A 9 -18.12 10.82 2.11
C SER A 9 -17.43 9.74 1.26
N GLN A 10 -18.16 8.72 0.86
CA GLN A 10 -17.74 7.71 -0.13
C GLN A 10 -18.00 8.14 -1.58
N ASN A 11 -18.71 9.25 -1.80
CA ASN A 11 -19.02 9.76 -3.13
C ASN A 11 -18.23 11.04 -3.39
N ASN A 12 -17.29 10.97 -4.32
CA ASN A 12 -16.35 12.03 -4.70
C ASN A 12 -16.95 13.16 -5.58
N ASP A 13 -18.25 13.42 -5.49
CA ASP A 13 -18.93 14.36 -6.41
C ASP A 13 -18.73 15.85 -6.09
N GLY A 14 -17.79 16.22 -5.21
CA GLY A 14 -17.73 17.61 -4.74
C GLY A 14 -16.37 18.31 -4.75
N GLY A 15 -15.31 17.78 -5.33
CA GLY A 15 -14.00 18.48 -5.41
C GLY A 15 -13.30 18.72 -4.08
N PHE A 16 -13.75 18.10 -2.99
CA PHE A 16 -13.13 18.21 -1.67
C PHE A 16 -12.18 17.03 -1.40
N ASN A 17 -11.03 17.32 -0.80
CA ASN A 17 -10.12 16.28 -0.32
C ASN A 17 -10.73 15.57 0.90
N TYR A 18 -11.15 14.33 0.75
CA TYR A 18 -11.65 13.50 1.83
C TYR A 18 -10.54 12.64 2.44
N GLY A 19 -10.63 12.39 3.75
CA GLY A 19 -9.72 11.49 4.45
C GLY A 19 -10.14 10.03 4.28
N SER A 20 -9.21 9.17 3.93
CA SER A 20 -9.43 7.72 3.90
C SER A 20 -9.23 7.11 5.29
N TRP A 21 -10.33 6.69 5.94
CA TRP A 21 -10.26 5.99 7.23
C TRP A 21 -9.45 4.69 7.18
N PRO A 22 -9.59 3.84 6.14
CA PRO A 22 -8.73 2.67 5.97
C PRO A 22 -7.24 3.01 5.93
N PHE A 23 -6.87 4.10 5.26
CA PHE A 23 -5.50 4.57 5.19
C PHE A 23 -4.92 4.95 6.56
N VAL A 24 -5.70 5.68 7.38
CA VAL A 24 -5.32 6.02 8.77
C VAL A 24 -5.14 4.77 9.61
N MET A 25 -6.05 3.78 9.48
CA MET A 25 -5.94 2.50 10.19
C MET A 25 -4.71 1.69 9.79
N ILE A 26 -4.34 1.69 8.51
CA ILE A 26 -3.11 1.06 8.03
C ILE A 26 -1.89 1.72 8.66
N LEU A 27 -1.81 3.06 8.63
CA LEU A 27 -0.71 3.82 9.24
C LEU A 27 -0.56 3.50 10.73
N PHE A 28 -1.68 3.55 11.47
CA PHE A 28 -1.70 3.25 12.89
C PHE A 28 -1.29 1.79 13.16
N GLY A 29 -1.83 0.85 12.41
CA GLY A 29 -1.53 -0.58 12.54
C GLY A 29 -0.06 -0.90 12.29
N VAL A 30 0.52 -0.35 11.22
CA VAL A 30 1.93 -0.57 10.90
C VAL A 30 2.84 0.11 11.92
N GLY A 31 2.50 1.33 12.39
CA GLY A 31 3.20 2.00 13.46
C GLY A 31 3.19 1.20 14.77
N ALA A 32 2.04 0.63 15.14
CA ALA A 32 1.89 -0.22 16.31
C ALA A 32 2.74 -1.51 16.22
N VAL A 33 2.81 -2.13 15.04
CA VAL A 33 3.66 -3.30 14.78
C VAL A 33 5.14 -2.97 14.95
N ILE A 34 5.61 -1.83 14.45
CA ILE A 34 7.01 -1.40 14.62
C ILE A 34 7.33 -1.10 16.08
N LEU A 35 6.40 -0.44 16.78
CA LEU A 35 6.55 -0.21 18.21
C LEU A 35 6.64 -1.53 18.97
N LEU A 36 5.79 -2.50 18.65
CA LEU A 36 5.87 -3.86 19.20
C LEU A 36 7.24 -4.49 18.93
N PHE A 37 7.78 -4.35 17.73
CA PHE A 37 9.13 -4.81 17.38
C PHE A 37 10.20 -4.18 18.27
N ALA A 38 10.16 -2.86 18.44
CA ALA A 38 11.11 -2.14 19.27
C ALA A 38 11.06 -2.62 20.73
N VAL A 39 9.85 -2.80 21.27
CA VAL A 39 9.64 -3.32 22.63
C VAL A 39 10.15 -4.76 22.76
N MET A 40 9.81 -5.64 21.82
CA MET A 40 10.29 -7.03 21.80
C MET A 40 11.81 -7.10 21.71
N ASN A 41 12.42 -6.26 20.88
CA ASN A 41 13.88 -6.18 20.76
C ASN A 41 14.54 -5.72 22.07
N TYR A 42 13.97 -4.68 22.70
CA TYR A 42 14.43 -4.21 24.01
C TYR A 42 14.31 -5.30 25.09
N ILE A 43 13.17 -5.99 25.15
CA ILE A 43 12.96 -7.11 26.09
C ILE A 43 14.00 -8.22 25.83
N ASN A 44 14.22 -8.61 24.58
CA ASN A 44 15.19 -9.62 24.20
C ASN A 44 16.60 -9.26 24.67
N LEU A 45 17.04 -8.01 24.40
CA LEU A 45 18.35 -7.53 24.78
C LEU A 45 18.51 -7.49 26.30
N THR A 46 17.50 -6.98 27.03
CA THR A 46 17.50 -6.87 28.48
C THR A 46 17.48 -8.26 29.16
N VAL A 47 16.68 -9.19 28.62
CA VAL A 47 16.66 -10.58 29.08
C VAL A 47 18.00 -11.26 28.80
N ALA A 48 18.64 -10.99 27.68
CA ALA A 48 19.97 -11.48 27.38
C ALA A 48 21.00 -11.02 28.43
N GLN A 49 20.97 -9.76 28.82
CA GLN A 49 21.89 -9.16 29.83
C GLN A 49 21.56 -9.56 31.28
N THR A 50 20.46 -10.27 31.54
CA THR A 50 19.99 -10.62 32.88
C THR A 50 21.04 -11.39 33.68
N GLY A 51 21.91 -12.18 33.04
CA GLY A 51 22.96 -12.93 33.68
C GLY A 51 23.97 -12.05 34.44
N PHE A 52 24.37 -10.95 33.81
CA PHE A 52 25.29 -9.97 34.43
C PHE A 52 24.58 -9.16 35.50
N ARG A 53 23.37 -8.71 35.22
CA ARG A 53 22.54 -7.92 36.17
C ARG A 53 22.07 -8.75 37.37
N ALA A 54 21.91 -10.07 37.22
CA ALA A 54 21.51 -10.95 38.33
C ALA A 54 22.50 -10.94 39.48
N LYS A 55 23.82 -10.87 39.22
CA LYS A 55 24.85 -10.77 40.29
C LYS A 55 24.71 -9.47 41.08
N GLU A 56 24.53 -8.32 40.43
CA GLU A 56 24.30 -7.03 41.10
C GLU A 56 23.03 -7.07 41.95
N MET A 57 21.93 -7.60 41.38
CA MET A 57 20.66 -7.65 42.09
C MET A 57 20.68 -8.64 43.27
N ALA A 58 21.41 -9.75 43.15
CA ALA A 58 21.62 -10.67 44.27
C ALA A 58 22.38 -10.00 45.41
N ALA A 59 23.45 -9.25 45.10
CA ALA A 59 24.19 -8.49 46.11
C ALA A 59 23.29 -7.47 46.83
N ARG A 60 22.47 -6.72 46.10
CA ARG A 60 21.50 -5.77 46.68
C ARG A 60 20.47 -6.47 47.59
N ARG A 61 19.97 -7.65 47.18
CA ARG A 61 19.03 -8.42 47.99
C ARG A 61 19.67 -9.00 49.27
N LEU A 62 20.93 -9.37 49.22
CA LEU A 62 21.67 -9.79 50.41
C LEU A 62 21.87 -8.62 51.39
N LEU A 63 21.96 -7.38 50.88
CA LEU A 63 22.03 -6.14 51.65
C LEU A 63 20.66 -5.62 52.12
N GLY A 64 19.57 -6.39 51.89
CA GLY A 64 18.23 -6.09 52.40
C GLY A 64 17.24 -5.47 51.42
N ALA A 65 17.61 -5.27 50.16
CA ALA A 65 16.67 -4.73 49.18
C ALA A 65 15.47 -5.68 48.94
N SER A 66 14.25 -5.14 48.91
CA SER A 66 13.01 -5.86 48.64
C SER A 66 12.87 -6.20 47.14
N ARG A 67 11.99 -7.17 46.82
CA ARG A 67 11.69 -7.50 45.42
C ARG A 67 11.05 -6.32 44.69
N GLY A 68 10.18 -5.57 45.38
CA GLY A 68 9.47 -4.42 44.82
C GLY A 68 10.43 -3.30 44.41
N GLU A 69 11.45 -3.01 45.24
CA GLU A 69 12.48 -2.01 44.93
C GLU A 69 13.28 -2.36 43.68
N ILE A 70 13.62 -3.65 43.50
CA ILE A 70 14.33 -4.11 42.30
C ILE A 70 13.46 -3.96 41.04
N ILE A 71 12.18 -4.35 41.13
CA ILE A 71 11.22 -4.22 40.03
C ILE A 71 11.04 -2.73 39.68
N LEU A 72 10.82 -1.88 40.69
CA LEU A 72 10.64 -0.46 40.49
C LEU A 72 11.87 0.19 39.83
N LYS A 73 13.09 -0.15 40.33
CA LYS A 73 14.33 0.35 39.73
C LYS A 73 14.43 0.01 38.24
N LEU A 74 14.14 -1.24 37.85
CA LEU A 74 14.24 -1.68 36.47
C LEU A 74 13.15 -1.03 35.57
N ILE A 75 11.96 -0.82 36.11
CA ILE A 75 10.90 -0.08 35.42
C ILE A 75 11.28 1.38 35.22
N LEU A 76 11.81 2.05 36.27
CA LEU A 76 12.27 3.44 36.17
C LEU A 76 13.41 3.59 35.14
N GLU A 77 14.37 2.65 35.12
CA GLU A 77 15.46 2.62 34.14
C GLU A 77 14.87 2.50 32.70
N SER A 78 13.93 1.59 32.50
CA SER A 78 13.26 1.42 31.18
C SER A 78 12.46 2.65 30.80
N THR A 79 11.72 3.26 31.73
CA THR A 79 10.94 4.48 31.48
C THR A 79 11.85 5.66 31.13
N PHE A 80 12.99 5.80 31.85
CA PHE A 80 13.98 6.83 31.53
C PHE A 80 14.54 6.66 30.10
N LEU A 81 14.88 5.44 29.70
CA LEU A 81 15.30 5.15 28.32
C LEU A 81 14.21 5.46 27.28
N CYS A 82 12.94 5.16 27.60
CA CYS A 82 11.82 5.54 26.74
C CYS A 82 11.69 7.06 26.59
N VAL A 83 11.89 7.84 27.66
CA VAL A 83 11.89 9.31 27.60
C VAL A 83 13.00 9.82 26.68
N VAL A 84 14.22 9.33 26.85
CA VAL A 84 15.36 9.72 26.00
C VAL A 84 15.11 9.35 24.54
N ALA A 85 14.63 8.13 24.28
CA ALA A 85 14.29 7.67 22.94
C ALA A 85 13.16 8.52 22.31
N PHE A 86 12.16 8.90 23.10
CA PHE A 86 11.06 9.73 22.64
C PHE A 86 11.53 11.15 22.25
N VAL A 87 12.40 11.76 23.06
CA VAL A 87 12.99 13.07 22.73
C VAL A 87 13.75 13.00 21.41
N ILE A 88 14.59 11.97 21.23
CA ILE A 88 15.30 11.76 19.95
C ILE A 88 14.30 11.56 18.81
N ALA A 89 13.24 10.77 19.03
CA ALA A 89 12.22 10.52 18.03
C ALA A 89 11.47 11.78 17.60
N LEU A 90 11.20 12.72 18.53
CA LEU A 90 10.60 14.02 18.20
C LEU A 90 11.47 14.85 17.25
N PHE A 91 12.78 14.91 17.50
CA PHE A 91 13.70 15.61 16.60
C PHE A 91 13.82 14.93 15.24
N LEU A 92 13.84 13.58 15.21
CA LEU A 92 13.83 12.84 13.95
C LEU A 92 12.51 13.04 13.19
N ALA A 93 11.36 13.03 13.88
CA ALA A 93 10.06 13.30 13.29
C ALA A 93 10.01 14.70 12.67
N ALA A 94 10.50 15.72 13.38
CA ALA A 94 10.58 17.08 12.86
C ALA A 94 11.52 17.19 11.63
N ALA A 95 12.63 16.45 11.63
CA ALA A 95 13.55 16.43 10.48
C ALA A 95 12.92 15.77 9.23
N VAL A 96 12.08 14.75 9.42
CA VAL A 96 11.41 14.01 8.34
C VAL A 96 10.07 14.64 7.93
N GLU A 97 9.51 15.56 8.74
CA GLU A 97 8.21 16.22 8.53
C GLU A 97 7.96 16.71 7.10
N PRO A 98 8.91 17.43 6.41
CA PRO A 98 8.65 17.90 5.06
C PRO A 98 8.49 16.78 4.03
N GLY A 99 9.23 15.68 4.21
CA GLY A 99 9.12 14.48 3.38
C GLY A 99 7.83 13.71 3.64
N ALA A 100 7.48 13.56 4.91
CA ALA A 100 6.25 12.90 5.34
C ALA A 100 5.01 13.67 4.88
N SER A 101 5.01 15.00 4.98
CA SER A 101 3.90 15.85 4.50
C SER A 101 3.68 15.72 2.99
N ARG A 102 4.75 15.65 2.19
CA ARG A 102 4.64 15.37 0.75
C ARG A 102 4.11 13.97 0.46
N LEU A 103 4.62 12.96 1.17
CA LEU A 103 4.21 11.57 0.98
C LEU A 103 2.75 11.36 1.37
N LEU A 104 2.29 11.99 2.46
CA LEU A 104 0.93 11.84 2.97
C LEU A 104 -0.08 12.78 2.27
N GLY A 105 0.41 13.77 1.51
CA GLY A 105 -0.45 14.78 0.87
C GLY A 105 -1.19 15.67 1.86
N SER A 106 -0.68 15.78 3.10
CA SER A 106 -1.28 16.56 4.19
C SER A 106 -0.21 17.31 4.96
N LYS A 107 -0.56 18.50 5.46
CA LYS A 107 0.34 19.28 6.30
C LYS A 107 0.39 18.65 7.70
N ILE A 108 1.56 18.17 8.08
CA ILE A 108 1.87 17.70 9.43
C ILE A 108 2.67 18.78 10.12
N GLY A 109 2.33 19.12 11.36
CA GLY A 109 3.06 20.10 12.14
C GLY A 109 3.49 19.51 13.48
N VAL A 110 4.66 18.85 13.56
CA VAL A 110 5.13 18.17 14.78
C VAL A 110 5.13 19.11 15.99
N TRP A 111 5.56 20.36 15.82
CA TRP A 111 5.59 21.34 16.89
C TRP A 111 4.30 22.15 17.02
N GLN A 112 3.58 22.36 15.92
CA GLN A 112 2.36 23.17 15.88
C GLN A 112 1.18 22.46 16.56
N ASP A 113 1.17 21.11 16.49
CA ASP A 113 0.11 20.27 17.04
C ASP A 113 0.36 19.90 18.52
N MET A 114 1.45 20.39 19.15
CA MET A 114 1.80 20.14 20.54
C MET A 114 0.91 20.92 21.52
N THR A 115 -0.35 20.51 21.64
CA THR A 115 -1.24 21.05 22.68
C THR A 115 -0.93 20.42 24.05
N PRO A 116 -1.29 21.04 25.18
CA PRO A 116 -1.09 20.45 26.52
C PRO A 116 -1.73 19.08 26.67
N ALA A 117 -2.86 18.82 26.02
CA ALA A 117 -3.53 17.52 26.01
C ALA A 117 -2.69 16.46 25.27
N VAL A 118 -2.11 16.80 24.13
CA VAL A 118 -1.23 15.92 23.36
C VAL A 118 0.03 15.59 24.14
N VAL A 119 0.64 16.58 24.79
CA VAL A 119 1.81 16.37 25.67
C VAL A 119 1.48 15.43 26.83
N ALA A 120 0.32 15.60 27.46
CA ALA A 120 -0.14 14.71 28.53
C ALA A 120 -0.37 13.27 28.02
N CYS A 121 -0.95 13.11 26.83
CA CYS A 121 -1.10 11.81 26.17
C CYS A 121 0.26 11.15 25.89
N TYR A 122 1.24 11.89 25.38
CA TYR A 122 2.60 11.36 25.16
C TYR A 122 3.28 10.98 26.46
N ALA A 123 3.15 11.79 27.51
CA ALA A 123 3.72 11.45 28.83
C ALA A 123 3.12 10.16 29.39
N ALA A 124 1.79 10.02 29.34
CA ALA A 124 1.11 8.80 29.74
C ALA A 124 1.55 7.58 28.91
N PHE A 125 1.64 7.75 27.58
CA PHE A 125 2.09 6.70 26.66
C PHE A 125 3.52 6.24 26.96
N ILE A 126 4.47 7.15 27.21
CA ILE A 126 5.84 6.84 27.55
C ILE A 126 5.92 6.04 28.86
N VAL A 127 5.15 6.43 29.88
CA VAL A 127 5.09 5.71 31.15
C VAL A 127 4.57 4.29 30.94
N VAL A 128 3.45 4.14 30.21
CA VAL A 128 2.89 2.81 29.91
C VAL A 128 3.91 1.97 29.13
N LEU A 129 4.56 2.54 28.14
CA LEU A 129 5.57 1.86 27.34
C LEU A 129 6.78 1.42 28.17
N GLY A 130 7.27 2.29 29.05
CA GLY A 130 8.38 1.99 29.98
C GLY A 130 8.02 0.88 30.96
N VAL A 131 6.79 0.89 31.49
CA VAL A 131 6.28 -0.18 32.36
C VAL A 131 6.20 -1.50 31.60
N VAL A 132 5.58 -1.53 30.42
CA VAL A 132 5.43 -2.75 29.60
C VAL A 132 6.79 -3.32 29.22
N ALA A 133 7.71 -2.48 28.74
CA ALA A 133 9.04 -2.90 28.33
C ALA A 133 9.90 -3.38 29.51
N GLY A 134 9.79 -2.72 30.67
CA GLY A 134 10.60 -3.02 31.88
C GLY A 134 10.03 -4.17 32.71
N PHE A 135 8.72 -4.41 32.71
CA PHE A 135 8.06 -5.34 33.61
C PHE A 135 8.47 -6.80 33.41
N ILE A 136 8.54 -7.26 32.15
CA ILE A 136 8.92 -8.65 31.84
C ILE A 136 10.36 -8.96 32.33
N PRO A 137 11.39 -8.17 31.96
CA PRO A 137 12.74 -8.39 32.47
C PRO A 137 12.82 -8.27 33.98
N ALA A 138 12.13 -7.30 34.58
CA ALA A 138 12.12 -7.09 36.04
C ALA A 138 11.55 -8.30 36.79
N MET A 139 10.41 -8.84 36.32
CA MET A 139 9.85 -10.07 36.89
C MET A 139 10.81 -11.25 36.78
N MET A 140 11.50 -11.39 35.65
CA MET A 140 12.46 -12.49 35.47
C MET A 140 13.64 -12.37 36.45
N VAL A 141 14.22 -11.18 36.59
CA VAL A 141 15.36 -10.93 37.49
C VAL A 141 14.95 -11.11 38.96
N SER A 142 13.78 -10.62 39.35
CA SER A 142 13.31 -10.66 40.75
C SER A 142 12.99 -12.06 41.27
N ARG A 143 12.73 -13.03 40.41
CA ARG A 143 12.42 -14.43 40.79
C ARG A 143 13.63 -15.26 41.20
N TYR A 144 14.87 -14.80 40.92
CA TYR A 144 16.07 -15.56 41.27
C TYR A 144 16.37 -15.49 42.78
N LYS A 145 16.75 -16.65 43.34
CA LYS A 145 17.21 -16.74 44.72
C LYS A 145 18.65 -16.26 44.80
N PRO A 146 18.99 -15.30 45.69
CA PRO A 146 20.35 -14.77 45.82
C PRO A 146 21.40 -15.86 46.10
N VAL A 147 21.05 -16.88 46.88
CA VAL A 147 21.94 -18.00 47.26
C VAL A 147 22.39 -18.82 46.06
N ASP A 148 21.49 -19.06 45.09
CA ASP A 148 21.80 -19.83 43.89
C ASP A 148 22.78 -19.10 42.95
N ILE A 149 22.74 -17.77 42.99
CA ILE A 149 23.63 -16.91 42.21
C ILE A 149 25.03 -16.88 42.79
N VAL A 150 25.13 -16.78 44.12
CA VAL A 150 26.43 -16.74 44.84
C VAL A 150 27.14 -18.10 44.77
N ARG A 151 26.40 -19.22 44.84
CA ARG A 151 26.95 -20.59 44.71
C ARG A 151 27.39 -20.96 43.31
N GLY A 152 27.20 -20.10 42.29
CA GLY A 152 27.59 -20.40 40.92
C GLY A 152 26.73 -21.46 40.23
N SER A 153 25.69 -21.97 40.89
CA SER A 153 24.79 -22.99 40.36
C SER A 153 23.76 -22.41 39.36
N PHE A 154 23.93 -21.17 38.98
CA PHE A 154 23.07 -20.41 38.11
C PHE A 154 23.22 -20.87 36.65
N ARG A 155 22.74 -22.06 36.31
CA ARG A 155 22.76 -22.61 34.97
C ARG A 155 21.48 -22.25 34.17
N HIS A 156 21.65 -21.48 33.19
CA HIS A 156 20.91 -20.74 32.17
C HIS A 156 19.81 -21.46 31.34
N ARG A 157 19.24 -22.57 31.79
CA ARG A 157 18.39 -23.42 30.90
C ARG A 157 17.04 -22.80 30.53
N THR A 158 16.45 -21.94 31.34
CA THR A 158 15.09 -21.40 31.15
C THR A 158 15.04 -20.12 30.33
N LYS A 159 16.12 -19.37 30.24
CA LYS A 159 16.12 -18.02 29.63
C LYS A 159 16.08 -17.99 28.10
N MET A 160 16.68 -19.00 27.45
CA MET A 160 16.75 -19.06 25.99
C MET A 160 15.39 -19.35 25.32
N PHE A 161 14.42 -19.91 26.03
CA PHE A 161 13.11 -20.20 25.47
C PHE A 161 12.35 -18.93 25.10
N TYR A 162 12.25 -17.96 26.04
CA TYR A 162 11.55 -16.72 25.79
C TYR A 162 12.15 -15.92 24.63
N SER A 163 13.47 -15.80 24.60
CA SER A 163 14.16 -15.10 23.52
C SER A 163 13.97 -15.78 22.18
N LYS A 164 13.97 -17.12 22.13
CA LYS A 164 13.69 -17.86 20.90
C LYS A 164 12.26 -17.61 20.40
N VAL A 165 11.28 -17.62 21.30
CA VAL A 165 9.88 -17.33 20.97
C VAL A 165 9.74 -15.90 20.41
N LEU A 166 10.30 -14.91 21.11
CA LEU A 166 10.24 -13.51 20.67
C LEU A 166 10.91 -13.30 19.31
N ILE A 167 12.09 -13.90 19.07
CA ILE A 167 12.79 -13.85 17.78
C ILE A 167 11.94 -14.51 16.69
N THR A 168 11.33 -15.65 16.99
CA THR A 168 10.47 -16.35 16.01
C THR A 168 9.27 -15.49 15.64
N ILE A 169 8.55 -14.91 16.63
CA ILE A 169 7.41 -14.01 16.38
C ILE A 169 7.86 -12.79 15.55
N GLN A 170 8.99 -12.18 15.91
CA GLN A 170 9.55 -11.05 15.20
C GLN A 170 9.86 -11.39 13.72
N ASN A 171 10.46 -12.56 13.47
CA ASN A 171 10.72 -13.01 12.10
C ASN A 171 9.42 -13.34 11.35
N VAL A 172 8.39 -13.92 12.01
CA VAL A 172 7.06 -14.14 11.40
C VAL A 172 6.50 -12.82 10.88
N ILE A 173 6.44 -11.81 11.73
CA ILE A 173 5.90 -10.49 11.36
C ILE A 173 6.75 -9.85 10.25
N THR A 174 8.09 -9.96 10.32
CA THR A 174 8.98 -9.43 9.27
C THR A 174 8.69 -10.09 7.91
N ILE A 175 8.55 -11.41 7.87
CA ILE A 175 8.23 -12.14 6.64
C ILE A 175 6.84 -11.74 6.10
N VAL A 176 5.85 -11.60 6.99
CA VAL A 176 4.50 -11.13 6.61
C VAL A 176 4.55 -9.73 6.02
N LEU A 177 5.29 -8.79 6.64
CA LEU A 177 5.42 -7.42 6.13
C LEU A 177 6.10 -7.38 4.75
N ILE A 178 7.17 -8.16 4.55
CA ILE A 178 7.85 -8.24 3.25
C ILE A 178 6.89 -8.83 2.20
N ALA A 179 6.17 -9.90 2.53
CA ALA A 179 5.18 -10.51 1.63
C ALA A 179 4.05 -9.53 1.29
N THR A 180 3.57 -8.77 2.27
CA THR A 180 2.54 -7.74 2.07
C THR A 180 3.05 -6.63 1.15
N SER A 181 4.23 -6.08 1.40
CA SER A 181 4.84 -5.04 0.55
C SER A 181 5.03 -5.53 -0.89
N LEU A 182 5.52 -6.76 -1.07
CA LEU A 182 5.68 -7.37 -2.40
C LEU A 182 4.33 -7.55 -3.11
N THR A 183 3.33 -8.06 -2.40
CA THR A 183 1.99 -8.31 -2.96
C THR A 183 1.32 -7.01 -3.36
N ILE A 184 1.37 -5.97 -2.53
CA ILE A 184 0.83 -4.63 -2.86
C ILE A 184 1.51 -4.10 -4.12
N GLY A 185 2.85 -4.19 -4.21
CA GLY A 185 3.59 -3.74 -5.38
C GLY A 185 3.21 -4.48 -6.66
N LEU A 186 3.05 -5.81 -6.59
CA LEU A 186 2.62 -6.63 -7.73
C LEU A 186 1.17 -6.35 -8.12
N GLN A 187 0.27 -6.15 -7.14
CA GLN A 187 -1.14 -5.82 -7.37
C GLN A 187 -1.29 -4.48 -8.08
N ILE A 188 -0.60 -3.43 -7.61
CA ILE A 188 -0.62 -2.11 -8.25
C ILE A 188 -0.11 -2.19 -9.69
N ARG A 189 1.01 -2.90 -9.90
CA ARG A 189 1.54 -3.11 -11.24
C ARG A 189 0.53 -3.83 -12.14
N HIS A 190 -0.16 -4.83 -11.60
CA HIS A 190 -1.19 -5.59 -12.32
C HIS A 190 -2.39 -4.71 -12.69
N LEU A 191 -2.87 -3.86 -11.78
CA LEU A 191 -3.96 -2.92 -12.01
C LEU A 191 -3.63 -1.90 -13.11
N ILE A 192 -2.43 -1.29 -13.06
CA ILE A 192 -1.98 -0.32 -14.06
C ILE A 192 -1.82 -0.97 -15.44
N SER A 193 -1.39 -2.24 -15.48
CA SER A 193 -1.20 -2.99 -16.74
C SER A 193 -2.44 -3.78 -17.19
N ALA A 194 -3.55 -3.69 -16.46
CA ALA A 194 -4.78 -4.39 -16.82
C ALA A 194 -5.32 -3.85 -18.16
N PRO A 195 -5.75 -4.74 -19.07
CA PRO A 195 -6.35 -4.29 -20.32
C PRO A 195 -7.66 -3.57 -20.03
N MET A 196 -7.73 -2.29 -20.36
CA MET A 196 -8.93 -1.47 -20.16
C MET A 196 -10.04 -1.78 -21.17
N GLY A 197 -9.76 -2.54 -22.23
CA GLY A 197 -10.72 -2.83 -23.29
C GLY A 197 -10.92 -1.66 -24.26
N TYR A 198 -10.14 -0.58 -24.09
CA TYR A 198 -10.05 0.54 -25.01
C TYR A 198 -8.60 1.05 -25.08
N ASN A 199 -8.32 1.85 -26.12
CA ASN A 199 -6.98 2.43 -26.32
C ASN A 199 -6.79 3.66 -25.42
N THR A 200 -5.75 3.64 -24.60
CA THR A 200 -5.36 4.75 -23.73
C THR A 200 -4.11 5.46 -24.23
N ALA A 201 -3.33 4.79 -25.09
CA ALA A 201 -2.02 5.25 -25.51
C ALA A 201 -2.09 6.50 -26.39
N ASP A 202 -1.25 7.48 -26.10
CA ASP A 202 -1.04 8.69 -26.92
C ASP A 202 -2.35 9.48 -27.20
N ILE A 203 -3.30 9.48 -26.28
CA ILE A 203 -4.54 10.24 -26.36
C ILE A 203 -4.48 11.34 -25.30
N LEU A 204 -4.52 12.59 -25.77
CA LEU A 204 -4.68 13.77 -24.94
C LEU A 204 -6.18 14.08 -24.82
N ASP A 205 -6.70 14.07 -23.61
CA ASP A 205 -8.06 14.51 -23.30
C ASP A 205 -8.02 15.98 -22.88
N ILE A 206 -8.88 16.79 -23.50
CA ILE A 206 -8.94 18.23 -23.26
C ILE A 206 -10.38 18.58 -22.89
N SER A 207 -10.57 19.10 -21.67
CA SER A 207 -11.88 19.63 -21.26
C SER A 207 -12.29 20.83 -22.10
N THR A 208 -13.54 20.86 -22.55
CA THR A 208 -14.08 21.97 -23.32
C THR A 208 -14.46 23.20 -22.47
N GLU A 209 -14.43 23.08 -21.16
CA GLU A 209 -14.72 24.19 -20.24
C GLU A 209 -13.80 25.41 -20.41
N ILE A 210 -12.61 25.20 -20.99
CA ILE A 210 -11.64 26.27 -21.28
C ILE A 210 -11.99 27.13 -22.49
N PHE A 211 -13.01 26.73 -23.28
CA PHE A 211 -13.42 27.42 -24.51
C PHE A 211 -14.63 28.32 -24.26
N LEU A 212 -14.66 29.48 -24.92
CA LEU A 212 -15.75 30.46 -24.82
C LEU A 212 -17.00 30.09 -25.65
N GLY A 213 -16.94 29.00 -26.41
CA GLY A 213 -18.10 28.56 -27.17
C GLY A 213 -17.78 27.61 -28.35
N LYS A 214 -18.82 27.10 -28.96
CA LYS A 214 -18.76 26.10 -30.05
C LYS A 214 -17.88 26.51 -31.24
N LYS A 215 -17.88 27.78 -31.62
CA LYS A 215 -17.07 28.28 -32.74
C LYS A 215 -15.57 28.14 -32.47
N GLN A 216 -15.16 28.40 -31.20
CA GLN A 216 -13.77 28.29 -30.80
C GLN A 216 -13.33 26.81 -30.76
N ILE A 217 -14.20 25.91 -30.31
CA ILE A 217 -13.96 24.46 -30.33
C ILE A 217 -13.79 23.97 -31.80
N ALA A 218 -14.67 24.40 -32.71
CA ALA A 218 -14.59 24.02 -34.13
C ALA A 218 -13.28 24.52 -34.76
N GLN A 219 -12.90 25.79 -34.50
CA GLN A 219 -11.66 26.36 -34.99
C GLN A 219 -10.45 25.61 -34.43
N PHE A 220 -10.45 25.30 -33.13
CA PHE A 220 -9.38 24.55 -32.48
C PHE A 220 -9.21 23.17 -33.12
N ARG A 221 -10.30 22.43 -33.34
CA ARG A 221 -10.27 21.14 -34.03
C ARG A 221 -9.63 21.26 -35.42
N GLU A 222 -10.03 22.26 -36.22
CA GLU A 222 -9.48 22.45 -37.56
C GLU A 222 -7.98 22.78 -37.56
N GLU A 223 -7.54 23.65 -36.66
CA GLU A 223 -6.13 24.01 -36.54
C GLU A 223 -5.29 22.81 -36.06
N LEU A 224 -5.78 22.04 -35.11
CA LEU A 224 -5.10 20.82 -34.63
C LEU A 224 -4.89 19.79 -35.73
N LEU A 225 -5.89 19.59 -36.60
CA LEU A 225 -5.79 18.64 -37.72
C LEU A 225 -4.73 19.02 -38.76
N ARG A 226 -4.22 20.27 -38.75
CA ARG A 226 -3.12 20.71 -39.61
C ARG A 226 -1.74 20.43 -39.02
N GLU A 227 -1.66 20.12 -37.73
CA GLU A 227 -0.40 19.88 -37.07
C GLU A 227 0.13 18.46 -37.33
N PRO A 228 1.39 18.29 -37.76
CA PRO A 228 1.94 16.99 -38.15
C PRO A 228 1.98 15.95 -37.02
N CYS A 229 2.01 16.39 -35.77
CA CYS A 229 2.01 15.52 -34.59
C CYS A 229 0.60 15.04 -34.20
N VAL A 230 -0.46 15.54 -34.85
CA VAL A 230 -1.85 15.16 -34.59
C VAL A 230 -2.31 14.15 -35.64
N GLU A 231 -2.73 12.97 -35.19
CA GLU A 231 -3.25 11.91 -36.04
C GLU A 231 -4.76 12.04 -36.27
N ALA A 232 -5.49 12.36 -35.21
CA ALA A 232 -6.95 12.52 -35.29
C ALA A 232 -7.41 13.40 -34.10
N VAL A 233 -8.54 14.10 -34.33
CA VAL A 233 -9.23 14.88 -33.31
C VAL A 233 -10.69 14.46 -33.29
N ALA A 234 -11.22 14.13 -32.13
CA ALA A 234 -12.61 13.74 -31.94
C ALA A 234 -13.27 14.61 -30.85
N LEU A 235 -14.57 14.72 -30.95
CA LEU A 235 -15.41 15.39 -29.97
C LEU A 235 -16.27 14.35 -29.25
N GLY A 236 -16.43 14.50 -27.95
CA GLY A 236 -17.21 13.59 -27.12
C GLY A 236 -17.81 14.22 -25.89
N CYS A 237 -18.75 13.52 -25.27
CA CYS A 237 -19.26 13.82 -23.95
C CYS A 237 -18.90 12.67 -23.02
N GLY A 238 -17.86 12.88 -22.24
CA GLY A 238 -17.27 11.90 -21.33
C GLY A 238 -16.33 10.90 -22.00
N THR A 239 -15.47 10.31 -21.23
CA THR A 239 -14.56 9.22 -21.63
C THR A 239 -14.80 8.00 -20.73
N PRO A 240 -14.39 6.78 -21.14
CA PRO A 240 -14.49 5.63 -20.26
C PRO A 240 -13.81 5.85 -18.91
N HIS A 241 -12.72 6.66 -18.86
CA HIS A 241 -12.00 6.99 -17.64
C HIS A 241 -12.81 7.90 -16.71
N ASP A 242 -13.38 8.98 -17.21
CA ASP A 242 -14.20 9.94 -16.42
C ASP A 242 -15.62 9.45 -16.15
N ARG A 243 -15.97 8.24 -16.61
CA ARG A 243 -17.28 7.57 -16.50
C ARG A 243 -18.41 8.21 -17.30
N GLY A 244 -18.15 9.27 -18.05
CA GLY A 244 -19.18 9.94 -18.84
C GLY A 244 -20.37 10.42 -18.00
N ASN A 245 -21.56 10.38 -18.59
CA ASN A 245 -22.79 10.74 -17.91
C ASN A 245 -23.47 9.51 -17.29
N ASN A 246 -23.80 9.57 -16.00
CA ASN A 246 -24.54 8.50 -15.32
C ASN A 246 -26.04 8.77 -15.42
N ASN A 247 -26.78 7.80 -15.97
CA ASN A 247 -28.23 7.83 -15.97
C ASN A 247 -28.79 6.51 -15.41
N THR A 248 -29.58 6.59 -14.36
CA THR A 248 -30.27 5.44 -13.79
C THR A 248 -31.67 5.37 -14.32
N MET A 249 -31.97 4.33 -15.08
CA MET A 249 -33.26 4.13 -15.72
C MET A 249 -34.07 3.05 -15.00
N GLN A 250 -35.39 3.27 -14.91
CA GLN A 250 -36.28 2.26 -14.37
C GLN A 250 -36.48 1.14 -15.40
N TYR A 251 -36.33 -0.11 -14.98
CA TYR A 251 -36.53 -1.30 -15.79
C TYR A 251 -37.57 -2.20 -15.15
N GLY A 252 -38.84 -1.98 -15.55
CA GLY A 252 -39.99 -2.59 -14.90
C GLY A 252 -40.35 -1.97 -13.56
N PRO A 253 -41.29 -2.56 -12.81
CA PRO A 253 -41.84 -1.97 -11.59
C PRO A 253 -40.84 -1.90 -10.42
N ASP A 254 -39.93 -2.85 -10.30
CA ASP A 254 -39.12 -3.04 -9.10
C ASP A 254 -37.60 -2.95 -9.31
N ARG A 255 -37.13 -2.59 -10.53
CA ARG A 255 -35.71 -2.61 -10.84
C ARG A 255 -35.24 -1.30 -11.44
N MET A 256 -34.06 -0.85 -10.97
CA MET A 256 -33.33 0.29 -11.54
C MET A 256 -32.02 -0.24 -12.14
N ILE A 257 -31.66 0.25 -13.33
CA ILE A 257 -30.39 -0.06 -13.98
C ILE A 257 -29.66 1.25 -14.24
N GLY A 258 -28.41 1.32 -13.76
CA GLY A 258 -27.53 2.46 -14.00
C GLY A 258 -26.73 2.26 -15.30
N PHE A 259 -26.81 3.22 -16.20
CA PHE A 259 -26.02 3.23 -17.42
C PHE A 259 -25.02 4.38 -17.40
N GLN A 260 -23.80 4.09 -17.81
CA GLN A 260 -22.82 5.10 -18.16
C GLN A 260 -23.00 5.46 -19.64
N ILE A 261 -23.17 6.74 -19.90
CA ILE A 261 -23.52 7.23 -21.23
C ILE A 261 -22.33 7.95 -21.84
N PHE A 262 -21.96 7.53 -23.04
CA PHE A 262 -20.91 8.15 -23.84
C PHE A 262 -21.50 8.60 -25.17
N ILE A 263 -21.26 9.86 -25.55
CA ILE A 263 -21.71 10.43 -26.81
C ILE A 263 -20.47 10.88 -27.56
N GLY A 264 -20.36 10.54 -28.84
CA GLY A 264 -19.22 10.94 -29.65
C GLY A 264 -19.43 10.82 -31.12
N ASP A 265 -18.54 11.43 -31.91
CA ASP A 265 -18.49 11.22 -33.33
C ASP A 265 -17.86 9.85 -33.69
N SER A 266 -17.93 9.46 -34.97
CA SER A 266 -17.32 8.20 -35.41
C SER A 266 -15.80 8.14 -35.15
N THR A 267 -15.13 9.29 -35.14
CA THR A 267 -13.70 9.42 -34.85
C THR A 267 -13.41 9.16 -33.37
N TYR A 268 -14.31 9.58 -32.45
CA TYR A 268 -14.22 9.35 -31.02
C TYR A 268 -14.13 7.84 -30.71
N PHE A 269 -15.06 7.04 -31.20
CA PHE A 269 -15.06 5.58 -30.97
C PHE A 269 -13.87 4.88 -31.63
N ARG A 270 -13.39 5.40 -32.77
CA ARG A 270 -12.20 4.90 -33.45
C ARG A 270 -10.92 5.20 -32.71
N ILE A 271 -10.75 6.41 -32.14
CA ILE A 271 -9.57 6.78 -31.33
C ILE A 271 -9.51 5.91 -30.07
N LEU A 272 -10.65 5.72 -29.41
CA LEU A 272 -10.76 4.85 -28.24
C LEU A 272 -10.58 3.37 -28.59
N GLY A 273 -10.70 2.98 -29.86
CA GLY A 273 -10.48 1.59 -30.29
C GLY A 273 -11.42 0.59 -29.62
N LEU A 274 -12.66 1.00 -29.32
CA LEU A 274 -13.66 0.13 -28.73
C LEU A 274 -14.02 -0.99 -29.72
N GLU A 275 -13.94 -2.24 -29.27
CA GLU A 275 -14.20 -3.39 -30.11
C GLU A 275 -15.70 -3.62 -30.29
N ARG A 276 -16.19 -3.42 -31.55
CA ARG A 276 -17.57 -3.69 -31.91
C ARG A 276 -17.75 -5.16 -32.26
N LEU A 277 -18.59 -5.86 -31.52
CA LEU A 277 -18.90 -7.28 -31.72
C LEU A 277 -20.03 -7.49 -32.72
N ARG A 278 -21.03 -6.60 -32.71
CA ARG A 278 -22.16 -6.62 -33.61
C ARG A 278 -22.50 -5.21 -34.07
N ASP A 279 -22.85 -5.08 -35.36
CA ASP A 279 -23.35 -3.86 -35.96
C ASP A 279 -24.63 -4.20 -36.74
N ASN A 280 -25.74 -3.59 -36.38
CA ASN A 280 -27.03 -3.85 -37.01
C ASN A 280 -27.24 -2.98 -38.27
N HIS A 281 -26.23 -2.18 -38.65
CA HIS A 281 -26.23 -1.32 -39.84
C HIS A 281 -27.51 -0.47 -40.01
N LEU A 282 -28.03 0.07 -38.91
CA LEU A 282 -29.21 0.91 -38.91
C LEU A 282 -28.95 2.20 -39.70
N ALA A 283 -29.83 2.53 -40.61
CA ALA A 283 -29.60 3.57 -41.61
C ALA A 283 -29.63 5.02 -41.10
N ARG A 284 -30.02 5.26 -39.85
CA ARG A 284 -30.09 6.59 -39.24
C ARG A 284 -29.51 6.55 -37.84
N MET A 285 -28.30 7.06 -37.69
CA MET A 285 -27.59 7.13 -36.40
C MET A 285 -27.95 8.38 -35.56
N ASN A 286 -28.78 9.30 -36.09
CA ASN A 286 -29.17 10.55 -35.41
C ASN A 286 -30.52 10.47 -34.69
N ASP A 287 -31.03 9.27 -34.41
CA ASP A 287 -32.27 9.11 -33.65
C ASP A 287 -31.91 8.89 -32.15
N ASP A 288 -32.47 9.71 -31.28
CA ASP A 288 -32.22 9.70 -29.84
C ASP A 288 -32.49 8.34 -29.15
N ASN A 289 -33.22 7.47 -29.84
CA ASN A 289 -33.56 6.13 -29.37
C ASN A 289 -32.64 5.02 -29.89
N MET A 290 -31.64 5.35 -30.72
CA MET A 290 -30.66 4.38 -31.22
C MET A 290 -29.38 4.40 -30.42
N VAL A 291 -29.04 3.28 -29.83
CA VAL A 291 -27.88 3.18 -28.93
C VAL A 291 -27.06 1.92 -29.20
N PHE A 292 -25.75 2.04 -29.07
CA PHE A 292 -24.91 0.87 -28.85
C PHE A 292 -24.88 0.57 -27.35
N ILE A 293 -24.76 -0.70 -27.00
CA ILE A 293 -24.62 -1.13 -25.61
C ILE A 293 -23.42 -2.08 -25.45
N ASN A 294 -22.88 -2.20 -24.26
CA ASN A 294 -21.83 -3.18 -23.98
C ASN A 294 -22.44 -4.55 -23.59
N GLN A 295 -21.62 -5.60 -23.61
CA GLN A 295 -22.06 -6.95 -23.20
C GLN A 295 -22.57 -7.00 -21.77
N HIS A 296 -22.04 -6.16 -20.86
CA HIS A 296 -22.49 -6.09 -19.49
C HIS A 296 -23.95 -5.61 -19.41
N ALA A 297 -24.31 -4.61 -20.19
CA ALA A 297 -25.68 -4.11 -20.29
C ALA A 297 -26.66 -5.21 -20.77
N LEU A 298 -26.27 -6.03 -21.77
CA LEU A 298 -27.09 -7.19 -22.19
C LEU A 298 -27.37 -8.15 -21.03
N ARG A 299 -26.33 -8.50 -20.29
CA ARG A 299 -26.46 -9.40 -19.13
C ARG A 299 -27.31 -8.79 -18.03
N GLU A 300 -27.11 -7.50 -17.76
CA GLU A 300 -27.86 -6.80 -16.73
C GLU A 300 -29.34 -6.61 -17.12
N LEU A 301 -29.63 -6.31 -18.38
CA LEU A 301 -31.00 -6.27 -18.90
C LEU A 301 -31.66 -7.66 -18.98
N GLY A 302 -30.87 -8.73 -19.03
CA GLY A 302 -31.36 -10.11 -19.18
C GLY A 302 -31.93 -10.40 -20.56
N ILE A 303 -31.46 -9.69 -21.61
CA ILE A 303 -31.87 -9.86 -23.01
C ILE A 303 -30.86 -10.71 -23.78
N ALA A 304 -31.34 -11.31 -24.87
CA ALA A 304 -30.52 -12.16 -25.72
C ALA A 304 -29.50 -11.35 -26.54
N GLU A 305 -28.39 -11.99 -26.93
CA GLU A 305 -27.35 -11.32 -27.74
C GLU A 305 -27.83 -10.86 -29.13
N ASP A 306 -28.91 -11.44 -29.65
CA ASP A 306 -29.52 -11.11 -30.91
C ASP A 306 -30.68 -10.10 -30.80
N ALA A 307 -30.98 -9.61 -29.59
CA ALA A 307 -32.02 -8.62 -29.36
C ALA A 307 -31.78 -7.36 -30.22
N GLU A 308 -32.84 -6.83 -30.81
CA GLU A 308 -32.82 -5.63 -31.64
C GLU A 308 -33.32 -4.38 -30.90
N GLU A 309 -34.09 -4.59 -29.83
CA GLU A 309 -34.61 -3.51 -28.97
C GLU A 309 -34.62 -3.92 -27.49
N PHE A 310 -34.66 -2.92 -26.63
CA PHE A 310 -35.02 -3.07 -25.23
C PHE A 310 -35.88 -1.90 -24.78
N LYS A 311 -36.63 -2.08 -23.69
CA LYS A 311 -37.56 -1.06 -23.20
C LYS A 311 -37.29 -0.75 -21.76
N VAL A 312 -37.27 0.54 -21.43
CA VAL A 312 -37.13 1.04 -20.07
C VAL A 312 -38.40 1.76 -19.62
N GLY A 313 -38.46 2.13 -18.37
CA GLY A 313 -39.64 2.72 -17.72
C GLY A 313 -40.38 1.72 -16.85
N MET A 314 -41.26 2.21 -15.99
CA MET A 314 -42.04 1.40 -15.06
C MET A 314 -42.92 0.36 -15.78
N ASP A 315 -43.44 0.75 -16.91
CA ASP A 315 -44.34 -0.02 -17.78
C ASP A 315 -43.69 -0.46 -19.09
N TYR A 316 -42.36 -0.36 -19.19
CA TYR A 316 -41.61 -0.63 -20.44
C TYR A 316 -42.06 0.22 -21.62
N SER A 317 -42.43 1.49 -21.39
CA SER A 317 -43.00 2.37 -22.44
C SER A 317 -41.95 3.06 -23.32
N TYR A 318 -40.70 3.11 -22.89
CA TYR A 318 -39.63 3.78 -23.63
C TYR A 318 -38.72 2.78 -24.36
N PRO A 319 -38.93 2.58 -25.70
CA PRO A 319 -38.10 1.67 -26.48
C PRO A 319 -36.77 2.31 -26.88
N TYR A 320 -35.70 1.52 -26.81
CA TYR A 320 -34.39 1.81 -27.38
C TYR A 320 -34.08 0.76 -28.45
N GLN A 321 -33.65 1.18 -29.64
CA GLN A 321 -33.16 0.30 -30.69
C GLN A 321 -31.65 0.05 -30.46
N ILE A 322 -31.25 -1.21 -30.52
CA ILE A 322 -29.84 -1.59 -30.36
C ILE A 322 -29.14 -1.48 -31.71
N ALA A 323 -28.36 -0.41 -31.92
CA ALA A 323 -27.57 -0.19 -33.13
C ALA A 323 -26.43 -1.21 -33.26
N GLY A 324 -25.96 -1.77 -32.14
CA GLY A 324 -24.95 -2.80 -32.10
C GLY A 324 -24.43 -3.04 -30.67
N ILE A 325 -23.46 -3.93 -30.58
CA ILE A 325 -22.92 -4.36 -29.30
C ILE A 325 -21.41 -4.17 -29.30
N TYR A 326 -20.91 -3.51 -28.26
CA TYR A 326 -19.49 -3.41 -27.98
C TYR A 326 -19.07 -4.48 -26.96
N ARG A 327 -17.81 -4.95 -27.07
CA ARG A 327 -17.17 -5.74 -26.03
C ARG A 327 -17.13 -4.93 -24.73
N ASP A 328 -17.15 -5.62 -23.58
CA ASP A 328 -16.97 -4.95 -22.30
C ASP A 328 -15.63 -4.23 -22.24
N PHE A 329 -15.65 -3.03 -21.73
CA PHE A 329 -14.49 -2.19 -21.47
C PHE A 329 -14.60 -1.63 -20.03
N GLN A 330 -13.46 -1.30 -19.45
CA GLN A 330 -13.41 -0.74 -18.10
C GLN A 330 -13.94 0.70 -18.12
N ILE A 331 -14.83 1.00 -17.20
CA ILE A 331 -15.36 2.34 -16.96
C ILE A 331 -14.85 2.79 -15.60
N GLY A 332 -14.21 3.96 -15.56
CA GLY A 332 -13.44 4.40 -14.39
C GLY A 332 -12.12 3.67 -14.26
N SER A 333 -11.68 3.45 -13.02
CA SER A 333 -10.44 2.75 -12.72
C SER A 333 -10.62 1.22 -12.72
N ALA A 334 -9.54 0.47 -12.81
CA ALA A 334 -9.59 -1.00 -12.67
C ALA A 334 -10.02 -1.48 -11.25
N LEU A 335 -10.24 -0.55 -10.33
CA LEU A 335 -10.83 -0.82 -9.00
C LEU A 335 -12.35 -0.90 -9.06
N ASP A 336 -12.95 -0.30 -10.08
CA ASP A 336 -14.41 -0.25 -10.25
C ASP A 336 -14.95 -1.59 -10.75
N LYS A 337 -16.19 -1.86 -10.39
CA LYS A 337 -16.92 -3.03 -10.93
C LYS A 337 -17.31 -2.77 -12.37
N PRO A 338 -17.45 -3.83 -13.20
CA PRO A 338 -18.02 -3.68 -14.53
C PRO A 338 -19.37 -2.95 -14.48
N GLN A 339 -19.61 -2.08 -15.44
CA GLN A 339 -20.81 -1.23 -15.51
C GLN A 339 -21.48 -1.35 -16.88
N SER A 340 -22.79 -1.12 -16.89
CA SER A 340 -23.56 -1.06 -18.12
C SER A 340 -23.30 0.26 -18.84
N ALA A 341 -23.02 0.19 -20.14
CA ALA A 341 -22.75 1.35 -20.97
C ALA A 341 -23.76 1.48 -22.11
N MET A 342 -24.17 2.72 -22.38
CA MET A 342 -24.86 3.16 -23.59
C MET A 342 -23.95 4.12 -24.34
N LEU A 343 -23.81 3.92 -25.63
CA LEU A 343 -22.97 4.75 -26.49
C LEU A 343 -23.83 5.32 -27.63
N TRP A 344 -23.89 6.64 -27.72
CA TRP A 344 -24.52 7.35 -28.81
C TRP A 344 -23.48 7.83 -29.81
N GLN A 345 -23.59 7.40 -31.02
CA GLN A 345 -22.79 7.93 -32.13
C GLN A 345 -23.59 8.98 -32.88
N THR A 346 -23.08 10.21 -32.95
CA THR A 346 -23.73 11.30 -33.69
C THR A 346 -22.69 12.18 -34.37
N ASP A 347 -22.97 12.62 -35.60
CA ASP A 347 -22.12 13.57 -36.32
C ASP A 347 -22.41 15.02 -35.90
N ASP A 348 -23.52 15.25 -35.20
CA ASP A 348 -23.97 16.58 -34.75
C ASP A 348 -23.42 16.92 -33.35
N ILE A 349 -22.41 16.20 -32.88
CA ILE A 349 -21.80 16.38 -31.52
C ILE A 349 -21.30 17.81 -31.29
N ALA A 350 -20.82 18.49 -32.34
CA ALA A 350 -20.39 19.88 -32.25
C ALA A 350 -21.55 20.82 -31.89
N ASP A 351 -22.78 20.48 -32.26
CA ASP A 351 -24.00 21.23 -31.92
C ASP A 351 -24.53 20.93 -30.53
N MET A 352 -24.17 19.79 -29.95
CA MET A 352 -24.53 19.39 -28.59
C MET A 352 -23.63 19.98 -27.51
N TYR A 353 -22.57 20.73 -27.81
CA TYR A 353 -21.54 21.20 -26.91
C TYR A 353 -20.81 20.04 -26.23
N PRO A 354 -19.76 19.51 -26.87
CA PRO A 354 -18.98 18.39 -26.32
C PRO A 354 -18.30 18.75 -25.00
N TRP A 355 -18.04 17.78 -24.16
CA TRP A 355 -17.32 17.97 -22.89
C TRP A 355 -15.81 17.77 -23.06
N ASN A 356 -15.43 16.89 -24.00
CA ASN A 356 -14.07 16.47 -24.23
C ASN A 356 -13.68 16.63 -25.71
N ILE A 357 -12.43 16.99 -25.92
CA ILE A 357 -11.73 16.93 -27.20
C ILE A 357 -10.63 15.89 -27.06
N LEU A 358 -10.77 14.73 -27.72
CA LEU A 358 -9.74 13.72 -27.75
C LEU A 358 -8.79 13.95 -28.92
N VAL A 359 -7.51 14.12 -28.61
CA VAL A 359 -6.46 14.33 -29.61
C VAL A 359 -5.52 13.12 -29.61
N LYS A 360 -5.59 12.32 -30.67
CA LYS A 360 -4.63 11.25 -30.91
C LYS A 360 -3.35 11.84 -31.46
N ILE A 361 -2.26 11.65 -30.76
CA ILE A 361 -0.95 12.21 -31.12
C ILE A 361 -0.02 11.15 -31.68
N ARG A 362 1.00 11.63 -32.41
CA ARG A 362 2.11 10.82 -32.94
C ARG A 362 3.44 11.46 -32.54
N GLY A 363 4.36 10.65 -32.04
CA GLY A 363 5.71 11.09 -31.69
C GLY A 363 5.89 11.45 -30.22
N ASP A 364 6.69 12.46 -29.93
CA ASP A 364 7.01 12.87 -28.55
C ASP A 364 5.83 13.58 -27.88
N LYS A 365 5.38 13.04 -26.74
CA LYS A 365 4.22 13.54 -25.97
C LYS A 365 4.40 14.98 -25.48
N THR A 366 5.60 15.32 -25.03
CA THR A 366 5.88 16.64 -24.48
C THR A 366 5.87 17.71 -25.57
N ALA A 367 6.47 17.39 -26.72
CA ALA A 367 6.47 18.29 -27.88
C ALA A 367 5.04 18.46 -28.42
N ALA A 368 4.27 17.36 -28.53
CA ALA A 368 2.88 17.41 -28.97
C ALA A 368 1.99 18.21 -28.02
N TYR A 369 2.11 18.02 -26.71
CA TYR A 369 1.40 18.83 -25.72
C TYR A 369 1.69 20.33 -25.88
N ASN A 370 2.95 20.71 -26.05
CA ASN A 370 3.34 22.11 -26.26
C ASN A 370 2.81 22.68 -27.57
N THR A 371 2.72 21.86 -28.62
CA THR A 371 2.11 22.25 -29.90
C THR A 371 0.61 22.48 -29.71
N VAL A 372 -0.12 21.54 -29.09
CA VAL A 372 -1.56 21.69 -28.80
C VAL A 372 -1.82 22.94 -27.96
N LYS A 373 -1.02 23.17 -26.93
CA LYS A 373 -1.09 24.36 -26.10
C LYS A 373 -0.87 25.64 -26.92
N SER A 374 0.11 25.66 -27.82
CA SER A 374 0.38 26.85 -28.65
C SER A 374 -0.75 27.13 -29.67
N VAL A 375 -1.41 26.08 -30.17
CA VAL A 375 -2.61 26.23 -31.00
C VAL A 375 -3.75 26.84 -30.20
N PHE A 376 -3.97 26.38 -28.97
CA PHE A 376 -4.98 26.95 -28.09
C PHE A 376 -4.71 28.43 -27.77
N GLU A 377 -3.48 28.78 -27.41
CA GLU A 377 -3.07 30.15 -27.08
C GLU A 377 -3.22 31.13 -28.28
N ARG A 378 -3.12 30.64 -29.52
CA ARG A 378 -3.40 31.43 -30.72
C ARG A 378 -4.88 31.75 -30.92
N ILE A 379 -5.76 30.88 -30.44
CA ILE A 379 -7.21 30.98 -30.65
C ILE A 379 -7.91 31.63 -29.47
N SER A 380 -7.39 31.41 -28.27
CA SER A 380 -7.97 31.92 -27.03
C SER A 380 -7.34 33.26 -26.67
N ASP A 381 -8.09 34.34 -26.62
CA ASP A 381 -7.63 35.69 -26.23
C ASP A 381 -7.09 35.73 -24.79
N GLY A 382 -5.99 35.00 -24.51
CA GLY A 382 -5.30 34.99 -23.22
C GLY A 382 -5.88 34.03 -22.16
N ALA A 383 -6.74 33.11 -22.54
CA ALA A 383 -7.19 32.05 -21.64
C ALA A 383 -6.04 31.09 -21.30
N VAL A 384 -6.03 30.58 -20.07
CA VAL A 384 -5.01 29.64 -19.61
C VAL A 384 -5.37 28.22 -20.09
N PHE A 385 -4.40 27.54 -20.74
CA PHE A 385 -4.55 26.16 -21.15
C PHE A 385 -4.50 25.24 -19.93
N THR A 386 -5.65 24.80 -19.45
CA THR A 386 -5.83 23.90 -18.29
C THR A 386 -6.77 22.75 -18.66
N GLY A 387 -6.85 21.72 -17.82
CA GLY A 387 -7.76 20.60 -18.03
C GLY A 387 -7.43 19.80 -19.30
N ALA A 388 -6.13 19.62 -19.58
CA ALA A 388 -5.64 18.80 -20.66
C ALA A 388 -4.61 17.82 -20.11
N GLU A 389 -4.95 16.53 -20.09
CA GLU A 389 -4.10 15.47 -19.57
C GLU A 389 -4.11 14.26 -20.52
N TYR A 390 -3.04 13.48 -20.49
CA TYR A 390 -3.02 12.19 -21.19
C TYR A 390 -3.84 11.16 -20.42
N ILE A 391 -4.73 10.43 -21.08
CA ILE A 391 -5.57 9.38 -20.44
C ILE A 391 -4.72 8.39 -19.63
N GLU A 392 -3.52 8.05 -20.09
CA GLU A 392 -2.59 7.22 -19.33
C GLU A 392 -2.17 7.84 -17.99
N GLN A 393 -1.97 9.18 -17.95
CA GLN A 393 -1.59 9.90 -16.74
C GLN A 393 -2.75 9.99 -15.76
N GLU A 394 -3.96 10.21 -16.28
CA GLU A 394 -5.19 10.19 -15.47
C GLU A 394 -5.40 8.82 -14.81
N ILE A 395 -5.27 7.74 -15.60
CA ILE A 395 -5.33 6.36 -15.07
C ILE A 395 -4.25 6.12 -14.03
N GLU A 396 -3.03 6.60 -14.25
CA GLU A 396 -1.97 6.49 -13.25
C GLU A 396 -2.25 7.29 -11.97
N ALA A 397 -2.93 8.42 -12.07
CA ALA A 397 -3.31 9.25 -10.93
C ALA A 397 -4.32 8.55 -10.01
N ASP A 398 -5.22 7.73 -10.55
CA ASP A 398 -6.19 6.94 -9.79
C ASP A 398 -5.53 6.01 -8.76
N TYR A 399 -4.31 5.54 -9.05
CA TYR A 399 -3.56 4.66 -8.16
C TYR A 399 -2.60 5.40 -7.22
N ALA A 400 -2.72 6.73 -7.11
CA ALA A 400 -1.82 7.53 -6.27
C ALA A 400 -1.93 7.13 -4.78
N GLU A 401 -3.14 6.82 -4.29
CA GLU A 401 -3.35 6.35 -2.91
C GLU A 401 -2.69 4.99 -2.68
N GLN A 402 -2.87 4.03 -3.58
CA GLN A 402 -2.27 2.70 -3.49
C GLN A 402 -0.74 2.76 -3.57
N ARG A 403 -0.19 3.61 -4.43
CA ARG A 403 1.27 3.87 -4.49
C ARG A 403 1.78 4.47 -3.17
N ARG A 404 1.01 5.38 -2.57
CA ARG A 404 1.33 5.98 -1.27
C ARG A 404 1.36 4.93 -0.17
N ILE A 405 0.37 4.04 -0.13
CA ILE A 405 0.34 2.89 0.79
C ILE A 405 1.58 2.01 0.58
N LEU A 406 1.92 1.68 -0.67
CA LEU A 406 3.11 0.88 -0.99
C LEU A 406 4.40 1.51 -0.45
N HIS A 407 4.61 2.82 -0.67
CA HIS A 407 5.79 3.52 -0.16
C HIS A 407 5.85 3.47 1.36
N ILE A 408 4.73 3.71 2.04
CA ILE A 408 4.64 3.68 3.49
C ILE A 408 4.95 2.29 4.03
N VAL A 409 4.25 1.27 3.54
CA VAL A 409 4.48 -0.13 3.96
C VAL A 409 5.91 -0.56 3.64
N GLY A 410 6.47 -0.11 2.51
CA GLY A 410 7.86 -0.36 2.13
C GLY A 410 8.87 0.24 3.11
N ILE A 411 8.71 1.51 3.49
CA ILE A 411 9.56 2.18 4.48
C ILE A 411 9.48 1.45 5.83
N PHE A 412 8.28 1.16 6.30
CA PHE A 412 8.09 0.45 7.55
C PHE A 412 8.63 -0.98 7.51
N THR A 413 8.50 -1.67 6.38
CA THR A 413 9.10 -2.99 6.18
C THR A 413 10.62 -2.91 6.28
N LEU A 414 11.26 -1.89 5.69
CA LEU A 414 12.69 -1.67 5.81
C LEU A 414 13.12 -1.46 7.27
N VAL A 415 12.38 -0.61 8.01
CA VAL A 415 12.63 -0.38 9.44
C VAL A 415 12.47 -1.68 10.25
N ALA A 416 11.43 -2.46 9.97
CA ALA A 416 11.21 -3.76 10.63
C ALA A 416 12.37 -4.74 10.37
N ILE A 417 12.88 -4.80 9.13
CA ILE A 417 14.05 -5.62 8.76
C ILE A 417 15.29 -5.19 9.54
N LEU A 418 15.55 -3.87 9.63
CA LEU A 418 16.69 -3.33 10.38
C LEU A 418 16.59 -3.67 11.87
N ILE A 419 15.44 -3.48 12.50
CA ILE A 419 15.23 -3.81 13.93
C ILE A 419 15.38 -5.33 14.13
N SER A 420 14.85 -6.16 13.22
CA SER A 420 15.00 -7.62 13.30
C SER A 420 16.47 -8.05 13.18
N ALA A 421 17.20 -7.49 12.23
CA ALA A 421 18.62 -7.77 12.05
C ALA A 421 19.45 -7.38 13.29
N LEU A 422 19.20 -6.18 13.86
CA LEU A 422 19.84 -5.73 15.10
C LEU A 422 19.53 -6.66 16.28
N GLY A 423 18.28 -7.12 16.39
CA GLY A 423 17.86 -8.09 17.40
C GLY A 423 18.60 -9.43 17.27
N LEU A 424 18.73 -9.93 16.05
CA LEU A 424 19.48 -11.16 15.76
C LEU A 424 20.97 -11.01 16.06
N VAL A 425 21.60 -9.89 15.70
CA VAL A 425 23.00 -9.59 16.03
C VAL A 425 23.20 -9.58 17.54
N ALA A 426 22.37 -8.85 18.28
CA ALA A 426 22.46 -8.75 19.75
C ALA A 426 22.30 -10.12 20.43
N MET A 427 21.31 -10.90 19.99
CA MET A 427 21.06 -12.24 20.53
C MET A 427 22.12 -13.26 20.14
N SER A 428 22.65 -13.19 18.92
CA SER A 428 23.75 -14.08 18.51
C SER A 428 25.02 -13.81 19.32
N THR A 429 25.35 -12.54 19.54
CA THR A 429 26.49 -12.15 20.40
C THR A 429 26.34 -12.76 21.79
N TYR A 430 25.17 -12.58 22.42
CA TYR A 430 24.91 -13.13 23.74
C TYR A 430 24.95 -14.67 23.76
N TYR A 431 24.35 -15.32 22.75
CA TYR A 431 24.39 -16.79 22.63
C TYR A 431 25.80 -17.32 22.50
N ILE A 432 26.64 -16.65 21.74
CA ILE A 432 28.05 -17.00 21.56
C ILE A 432 28.81 -16.89 22.89
N GLN A 433 28.67 -15.78 23.60
CA GLN A 433 29.31 -15.60 24.94
C GLN A 433 28.90 -16.70 25.93
N GLN A 434 27.64 -17.14 25.90
CA GLN A 434 27.22 -18.27 26.75
C GLN A 434 27.82 -19.61 26.34
N LYS A 435 28.16 -19.76 25.07
CA LYS A 435 28.69 -21.02 24.50
C LYS A 435 30.20 -21.01 24.36
N GLU A 436 30.88 -19.94 24.78
CA GLU A 436 32.32 -19.76 24.62
C GLU A 436 33.09 -20.91 25.24
N GLN A 437 32.79 -21.30 26.49
CA GLN A 437 33.40 -22.45 27.14
C GLN A 437 33.14 -23.77 26.41
N GLU A 438 31.90 -24.01 25.92
CA GLU A 438 31.57 -25.20 25.16
C GLU A 438 32.35 -25.24 23.83
N VAL A 439 32.47 -24.10 23.18
CA VAL A 439 33.22 -23.92 21.92
C VAL A 439 34.72 -24.14 22.18
N ALA A 440 35.27 -23.57 23.23
CA ALA A 440 36.67 -23.75 23.59
C ALA A 440 37.02 -25.24 23.87
N VAL A 441 36.20 -25.90 24.69
CA VAL A 441 36.37 -27.36 24.97
C VAL A 441 36.31 -28.16 23.66
N ARG A 442 35.36 -27.90 22.78
CA ARG A 442 35.23 -28.61 21.49
C ARG A 442 36.42 -28.40 20.57
N LYS A 443 36.96 -27.16 20.53
CA LYS A 443 38.17 -26.85 19.75
C LYS A 443 39.37 -27.66 20.28
N VAL A 444 39.52 -27.77 21.60
CA VAL A 444 40.57 -28.62 22.22
C VAL A 444 40.38 -30.09 21.83
N PHE A 445 39.13 -30.56 21.68
CA PHE A 445 38.83 -31.91 21.21
C PHE A 445 38.84 -32.07 19.68
N GLY A 446 39.33 -31.07 18.92
CA GLY A 446 39.60 -31.19 17.49
C GLY A 446 38.46 -30.74 16.59
N SER A 447 37.41 -30.07 17.09
CA SER A 447 36.36 -29.53 16.24
C SER A 447 36.90 -28.42 15.32
N THR A 448 36.58 -28.50 14.05
CA THR A 448 36.97 -27.50 13.04
C THR A 448 36.19 -26.19 13.19
N ARG A 449 36.78 -25.08 12.69
CA ARG A 449 36.11 -23.78 12.62
C ARG A 449 34.74 -23.88 11.91
N GLY A 450 34.68 -24.64 10.81
CA GLY A 450 33.46 -24.83 10.02
C GLY A 450 32.33 -25.51 10.79
N GLU A 451 32.63 -26.57 11.57
CA GLU A 451 31.65 -27.27 12.40
C GLU A 451 31.04 -26.36 13.48
N VAL A 452 31.87 -25.52 14.12
CA VAL A 452 31.42 -24.54 15.11
C VAL A 452 30.49 -23.50 14.45
N LEU A 453 30.88 -22.97 13.30
CA LEU A 453 30.08 -22.00 12.54
C LEU A 453 28.72 -22.59 12.12
N VAL A 454 28.71 -23.76 11.50
CA VAL A 454 27.47 -24.43 11.04
C VAL A 454 26.52 -24.65 12.22
N ARG A 455 27.03 -25.03 13.38
CA ARG A 455 26.22 -25.25 14.57
C ARG A 455 25.65 -23.97 15.15
N LEU A 456 26.46 -22.89 15.24
CA LEU A 456 26.00 -21.61 15.77
C LEU A 456 24.95 -20.99 14.84
N VAL A 457 25.25 -20.87 13.55
CA VAL A 457 24.35 -20.31 12.54
C VAL A 457 23.10 -21.18 12.39
N GLY A 458 23.24 -22.51 12.34
CA GLY A 458 22.13 -23.44 12.17
C GLY A 458 21.04 -23.33 13.23
N ASN A 459 21.39 -22.98 14.47
CA ASN A 459 20.40 -22.77 15.54
C ASN A 459 19.49 -21.57 15.25
N PHE A 460 20.02 -20.48 14.71
CA PHE A 460 19.22 -19.30 14.34
C PHE A 460 18.45 -19.55 13.05
N MET A 461 19.07 -20.23 12.07
CA MET A 461 18.37 -20.57 10.81
C MET A 461 17.16 -21.49 11.03
N ARG A 462 17.20 -22.39 12.03
CA ARG A 462 16.01 -23.18 12.42
C ARG A 462 14.88 -22.31 12.95
N LEU A 463 15.18 -21.24 13.69
CA LEU A 463 14.16 -20.29 14.19
C LEU A 463 13.54 -19.53 13.04
N VAL A 464 14.35 -19.09 12.07
CA VAL A 464 13.85 -18.43 10.84
C VAL A 464 13.03 -19.39 10.00
N GLY A 465 13.45 -20.66 9.86
CA GLY A 465 12.67 -21.70 9.18
C GLY A 465 11.32 -21.95 9.86
N ALA A 466 11.30 -22.06 11.20
CA ALA A 466 10.06 -22.17 11.96
C ALA A 466 9.17 -20.93 11.79
N ALA A 467 9.77 -19.73 11.80
CA ALA A 467 9.05 -18.49 11.56
C ALA A 467 8.45 -18.45 10.15
N PHE A 468 9.16 -18.93 9.14
CA PHE A 468 8.66 -19.02 7.76
C PHE A 468 7.42 -19.92 7.66
N VAL A 469 7.48 -21.12 8.26
CA VAL A 469 6.34 -22.06 8.28
C VAL A 469 5.10 -21.45 8.93
N LEU A 470 5.29 -20.63 9.98
CA LEU A 470 4.18 -19.94 10.66
C LEU A 470 3.72 -18.69 9.89
N ALA A 471 4.64 -17.99 9.23
CA ALA A 471 4.34 -16.76 8.51
C ALA A 471 3.50 -16.99 7.25
N VAL A 472 3.76 -18.10 6.52
CA VAL A 472 3.08 -18.38 5.25
C VAL A 472 1.55 -18.45 5.40
N PRO A 473 0.96 -19.25 6.31
CA PRO A 473 -0.50 -19.30 6.45
C PRO A 473 -1.10 -17.97 6.92
N VAL A 474 -0.40 -17.25 7.79
CA VAL A 474 -0.85 -15.92 8.27
C VAL A 474 -0.85 -14.91 7.11
N ALA A 475 0.25 -14.82 6.37
CA ALA A 475 0.37 -13.93 5.23
C ALA A 475 -0.65 -14.29 4.14
N TRP A 476 -0.80 -15.58 3.82
CA TRP A 476 -1.77 -16.03 2.84
C TRP A 476 -3.20 -15.62 3.21
N TYR A 477 -3.62 -15.86 4.46
CA TYR A 477 -4.97 -15.49 4.93
C TYR A 477 -5.23 -13.99 4.84
N LEU A 478 -4.27 -13.17 5.31
CA LEU A 478 -4.42 -11.70 5.30
C LEU A 478 -4.45 -11.15 3.87
N LEU A 479 -3.56 -11.63 3.01
CA LEU A 479 -3.43 -11.17 1.63
C LEU A 479 -4.59 -11.63 0.77
N GLU A 480 -5.04 -12.87 0.92
CA GLU A 480 -6.23 -13.37 0.21
C GLU A 480 -7.46 -12.54 0.54
N ARG A 481 -7.68 -12.25 1.84
CA ARG A 481 -8.80 -11.42 2.27
C ARG A 481 -8.71 -9.99 1.73
N TRP A 482 -7.52 -9.40 1.73
CA TRP A 482 -7.30 -8.06 1.18
C TRP A 482 -7.52 -8.02 -0.34
N LEU A 483 -7.07 -9.04 -1.07
CA LEU A 483 -7.24 -9.12 -2.52
C LEU A 483 -8.70 -9.32 -2.95
N GLN A 484 -9.57 -9.83 -2.08
CA GLN A 484 -11.01 -10.00 -2.39
C GLN A 484 -11.74 -8.67 -2.63
N ASP A 485 -11.21 -7.56 -2.13
CA ASP A 485 -11.79 -6.23 -2.34
C ASP A 485 -11.54 -5.70 -3.78
N TYR A 486 -10.68 -6.37 -4.57
CA TYR A 486 -10.32 -5.96 -5.92
C TYR A 486 -11.04 -6.80 -6.97
N SER A 487 -11.65 -6.13 -7.98
CA SER A 487 -12.28 -6.78 -9.14
C SER A 487 -11.23 -7.47 -10.03
N VAL A 488 -10.10 -6.79 -10.26
CA VAL A 488 -8.94 -7.31 -11.00
C VAL A 488 -7.84 -7.60 -10.00
N ARG A 489 -7.51 -8.88 -9.80
CA ARG A 489 -6.56 -9.29 -8.76
C ARG A 489 -5.52 -10.29 -9.26
N ILE A 490 -4.31 -10.20 -8.69
CA ILE A 490 -3.27 -11.21 -8.91
C ILE A 490 -3.61 -12.52 -8.20
N SER A 491 -3.17 -13.64 -8.74
CA SER A 491 -3.19 -14.93 -8.04
C SER A 491 -2.01 -15.02 -7.06
N LEU A 492 -2.28 -15.47 -5.83
CA LEU A 492 -1.23 -15.70 -4.84
C LEU A 492 -0.39 -16.93 -5.23
N SER A 493 0.70 -16.71 -5.94
CA SER A 493 1.66 -17.76 -6.29
C SER A 493 2.55 -18.08 -5.09
N PRO A 494 3.08 -19.34 -4.97
CA PRO A 494 4.04 -19.71 -3.93
C PRO A 494 5.28 -18.82 -3.88
N LEU A 495 5.70 -18.22 -5.00
CA LEU A 495 6.84 -17.33 -5.09
C LEU A 495 6.68 -16.06 -4.22
N ILE A 496 5.44 -15.57 -4.06
CA ILE A 496 5.11 -14.42 -3.21
C ILE A 496 5.51 -14.67 -1.75
N PHE A 497 5.53 -15.92 -1.31
CA PHE A 497 5.93 -16.29 0.05
C PHE A 497 7.39 -16.74 0.12
N LEU A 498 7.87 -17.45 -0.90
CA LEU A 498 9.26 -17.97 -0.93
C LEU A 498 10.30 -16.83 -0.99
N ILE A 499 10.04 -15.78 -1.78
CA ILE A 499 10.96 -14.64 -1.91
C ILE A 499 11.17 -13.92 -0.56
N PRO A 500 10.10 -13.50 0.18
CA PRO A 500 10.24 -12.95 1.53
C PRO A 500 10.94 -13.87 2.51
N GLY A 501 10.63 -15.16 2.48
CA GLY A 501 11.26 -16.16 3.33
C GLY A 501 12.76 -16.30 3.06
N ALA A 502 13.15 -16.41 1.80
CA ALA A 502 14.55 -16.47 1.38
C ALA A 502 15.30 -15.18 1.75
N PHE A 503 14.68 -14.02 1.56
CA PHE A 503 15.26 -12.73 1.90
C PHE A 503 15.48 -12.60 3.42
N ALA A 504 14.47 -12.93 4.23
CA ALA A 504 14.60 -12.93 5.69
C ALA A 504 15.68 -13.91 6.16
N ALA A 505 15.77 -15.09 5.55
CA ALA A 505 16.81 -16.06 5.83
C ALA A 505 18.21 -15.53 5.47
N ALA A 506 18.35 -14.84 4.33
CA ALA A 506 19.61 -14.22 3.93
C ALA A 506 20.06 -13.14 4.91
N VAL A 507 19.15 -12.23 5.31
CA VAL A 507 19.43 -11.18 6.31
C VAL A 507 19.86 -11.79 7.65
N ALA A 508 19.12 -12.80 8.11
CA ALA A 508 19.44 -13.50 9.36
C ALA A 508 20.79 -14.23 9.27
N PHE A 509 21.06 -14.88 8.13
CA PHE A 509 22.34 -15.55 7.89
C PHE A 509 23.49 -14.56 7.97
N VAL A 510 23.42 -13.44 7.25
CA VAL A 510 24.50 -12.41 7.24
C VAL A 510 24.72 -11.86 8.67
N ALA A 511 23.63 -11.52 9.37
CA ALA A 511 23.69 -10.97 10.71
C ALA A 511 24.36 -11.91 11.72
N VAL A 512 24.01 -13.20 11.69
CA VAL A 512 24.53 -14.20 12.62
C VAL A 512 25.92 -14.72 12.20
N PHE A 513 26.14 -14.89 10.90
CA PHE A 513 27.41 -15.38 10.36
C PHE A 513 28.57 -14.45 10.72
N TRP A 514 28.37 -13.13 10.57
CA TRP A 514 29.41 -12.15 10.91
C TRP A 514 29.84 -12.26 12.38
N GLN A 515 28.88 -12.37 13.30
CA GLN A 515 29.18 -12.52 14.73
C GLN A 515 29.81 -13.89 15.05
N SER A 516 29.28 -14.96 14.45
CA SER A 516 29.76 -16.33 14.67
C SER A 516 31.18 -16.54 14.12
N SER A 517 31.55 -15.88 13.02
CA SER A 517 32.90 -15.97 12.45
C SER A 517 33.94 -15.35 13.39
N ARG A 518 33.65 -14.18 13.97
CA ARG A 518 34.53 -13.54 14.98
C ARG A 518 34.77 -14.45 16.17
N ALA A 519 33.71 -15.10 16.66
CA ALA A 519 33.84 -16.01 17.81
C ALA A 519 34.56 -17.31 17.45
N ALA A 520 34.38 -17.80 16.22
CA ALA A 520 35.09 -18.99 15.75
C ALA A 520 36.59 -18.73 15.53
N ASP A 521 37.01 -17.46 15.37
CA ASP A 521 38.41 -17.04 15.23
C ASP A 521 39.09 -16.76 16.58
N SER A 522 38.35 -16.58 17.71
CA SER A 522 38.94 -16.34 19.01
C SER A 522 39.78 -17.52 19.47
N ASN A 523 40.96 -17.20 20.07
CA ASN A 523 41.89 -18.18 20.56
C ASN A 523 41.34 -18.82 21.84
N PRO A 524 41.33 -20.17 22.01
CA PRO A 524 40.82 -20.82 23.23
C PRO A 524 41.67 -20.55 24.48
N VAL A 525 42.83 -19.90 24.34
CA VAL A 525 43.77 -19.64 25.46
C VAL A 525 43.64 -18.20 26.03
N ASP A 526 43.03 -17.28 25.31
CA ASP A 526 42.69 -15.92 25.75
C ASP A 526 41.31 -15.92 26.44
#